data_a97ee71ef179d73a0a13603bced472b6
#
_entry.id   a97ee71ef179d73a0a13603bced472b6
#
_cell.length_a   1.000
_cell.length_b   1.000
_cell.length_c   1.000
_cell.angle_alpha   90.00
_cell.angle_beta   90.00
_cell.angle_gamma   90.00
#
_symmetry.space_group_name_H-M   'P 1'
#
loop_
_entity.id
_entity.type
_entity.pdbx_description
1 polymer ?
#
loop_
_entity_poly.entity_id
_entity_poly.type
_entity_poly.pdbx_seq_one_letter_code
_entity_poly.pdbx_strand_id
1 'polypeptide(L)'
;MAPVPVDHTRLDVPEHATAHALRLDVGQDDPTASLLTPPQCQGADTAAPHNEYVLLHEREATVERGAASWVGEAAAQCSVGLPVAGTMAVNSFMQLLCLAFVGHLGTQELACASIATALANVTGFSLLEGLASAMETVCGQAYGAGDLANLGTMLQRVHLILTLACLPISACWLATRPLLLFTGQDHAIASGAALYIAWEIPGLVASAAFLPITKFMQVQGVTLPLTLISLVALLFLSLASYLFIHTFALGFTGAAMALSLTLLFQLLLALLYLALLDSSHQLLSRCWRGWSLALCFSGWWPYLTVAVPSCAMICLEWWFFEIVTLVSGLLPNPAVNVAAMTISLQTAGFCFMFSLAFGIAASVRVSNALGAKSPAAARRAVGVAMCISVLLSALIALFLLFIRDFLILFFTGASAPDVAALVRSLMPFLIVSQPGLCLPTILSGTTI
;
A
#
# COMPACT_ATOMS: atom_id res chain seq x y z
N MET A 1 -20.70 15.90 -64.40
CA MET A 1 -19.62 14.92 -64.44
C MET A 1 -20.10 13.71 -63.63
N ALA A 2 -20.28 12.58 -64.28
CA ALA A 2 -20.97 11.38 -63.81
C ALA A 2 -20.08 10.54 -62.89
N PRO A 3 -20.65 9.77 -61.96
CA PRO A 3 -19.90 8.85 -61.10
C PRO A 3 -19.60 7.52 -61.84
N VAL A 4 -18.41 6.98 -61.58
CA VAL A 4 -17.89 5.69 -62.05
C VAL A 4 -18.43 4.54 -61.16
N PRO A 5 -18.90 3.44 -61.71
CA PRO A 5 -19.42 2.30 -60.93
C PRO A 5 -18.29 1.41 -60.40
N VAL A 6 -18.46 0.91 -59.17
CA VAL A 6 -17.61 -0.11 -58.52
C VAL A 6 -18.13 -1.49 -58.83
N ASP A 7 -17.28 -2.31 -59.41
CA ASP A 7 -17.53 -3.69 -59.82
C ASP A 7 -17.40 -4.65 -58.62
N HIS A 8 -18.45 -5.43 -58.36
CA HIS A 8 -18.47 -6.52 -57.38
C HIS A 8 -18.15 -7.84 -58.06
N THR A 9 -16.90 -8.24 -58.10
CA THR A 9 -16.53 -9.64 -58.40
C THR A 9 -16.12 -10.38 -57.16
N ARG A 10 -16.90 -11.41 -56.86
CA ARG A 10 -16.60 -12.44 -55.85
C ARG A 10 -15.27 -13.11 -56.18
N LEU A 11 -14.43 -13.27 -55.19
CA LEU A 11 -13.32 -14.22 -55.19
C LEU A 11 -13.63 -15.30 -54.15
N ASP A 12 -13.91 -16.49 -54.65
CA ASP A 12 -13.98 -17.75 -53.93
C ASP A 12 -12.60 -18.08 -53.35
N VAL A 13 -12.56 -18.40 -52.06
CA VAL A 13 -11.38 -18.92 -51.40
C VAL A 13 -11.58 -20.42 -51.19
N PRO A 14 -10.73 -21.30 -51.71
CA PRO A 14 -10.83 -22.72 -51.46
C PRO A 14 -10.29 -23.09 -50.06
N GLU A 15 -11.10 -23.85 -49.33
CA GLU A 15 -10.65 -24.63 -48.17
C GLU A 15 -9.61 -25.67 -48.63
N HIS A 16 -8.63 -25.87 -47.77
CA HIS A 16 -7.47 -26.78 -47.84
C HIS A 16 -6.18 -26.23 -48.43
N ALA A 17 -5.37 -25.63 -47.51
CA ALA A 17 -3.93 -25.63 -47.65
C ALA A 17 -3.26 -25.77 -46.27
N THR A 18 -2.75 -26.94 -46.09
CA THR A 18 -1.83 -27.47 -45.09
C THR A 18 -0.81 -26.47 -44.56
N ALA A 19 -0.59 -26.58 -43.25
CA ALA A 19 0.53 -26.00 -42.51
C ALA A 19 1.87 -26.38 -43.15
N HIS A 20 2.56 -25.40 -43.69
CA HIS A 20 3.98 -25.52 -44.00
C HIS A 20 4.73 -24.34 -43.39
N ALA A 21 5.70 -24.72 -42.56
CA ALA A 21 6.58 -23.91 -41.77
C ALA A 21 7.25 -22.75 -42.54
N LEU A 22 7.11 -21.52 -42.04
CA LEU A 22 8.10 -20.49 -42.26
C LEU A 22 9.03 -20.46 -41.03
N ARG A 23 10.13 -21.20 -41.14
CA ARG A 23 11.33 -20.99 -40.33
C ARG A 23 11.97 -19.69 -40.86
N LEU A 24 11.82 -18.62 -40.10
CA LEU A 24 12.74 -17.51 -40.20
C LEU A 24 13.97 -17.83 -39.34
N ASP A 25 15.06 -18.03 -40.03
CA ASP A 25 16.42 -18.17 -39.51
C ASP A 25 16.80 -16.82 -38.90
N VAL A 26 16.67 -16.68 -37.58
CA VAL A 26 17.24 -15.56 -36.81
C VAL A 26 18.52 -16.04 -36.22
N GLY A 27 19.62 -15.41 -36.70
CA GLY A 27 20.98 -15.72 -36.31
C GLY A 27 21.17 -15.78 -34.80
N GLN A 28 21.86 -16.83 -34.40
CA GLN A 28 22.46 -16.95 -33.08
C GLN A 28 23.47 -15.81 -32.96
N ASP A 29 23.18 -14.88 -31.99
CA ASP A 29 24.15 -14.11 -31.23
C ASP A 29 23.43 -12.94 -30.50
N ASP A 30 22.49 -13.28 -29.58
CA ASP A 30 21.99 -12.33 -28.61
C ASP A 30 22.24 -12.89 -27.19
N PRO A 31 23.16 -12.32 -26.41
CA PRO A 31 23.46 -12.79 -25.06
C PRO A 31 22.35 -12.58 -24.03
N THR A 32 21.22 -11.94 -24.40
CA THR A 32 20.07 -11.72 -23.51
C THR A 32 19.03 -12.85 -23.56
N ALA A 33 19.11 -13.75 -24.54
CA ALA A 33 18.15 -14.86 -24.70
C ALA A 33 18.37 -16.01 -23.68
N SER A 34 19.49 -16.06 -22.99
CA SER A 34 19.80 -17.12 -22.02
C SER A 34 19.13 -16.95 -20.64
N LEU A 35 18.44 -15.83 -20.39
CA LEU A 35 17.76 -15.57 -19.11
C LEU A 35 16.29 -16.00 -19.07
N LEU A 36 15.74 -16.51 -20.17
CA LEU A 36 14.32 -16.87 -20.28
C LEU A 36 14.06 -18.39 -20.43
N THR A 37 15.06 -19.25 -20.33
CA THR A 37 14.87 -20.69 -20.30
C THR A 37 14.73 -21.17 -18.86
N PRO A 38 13.59 -21.76 -18.46
CA PRO A 38 13.47 -22.37 -17.15
C PRO A 38 14.39 -23.60 -17.06
N PRO A 39 15.07 -23.83 -15.92
CA PRO A 39 15.84 -25.06 -15.73
C PRO A 39 14.92 -26.27 -15.75
N GLN A 40 15.20 -27.23 -16.59
CA GLN A 40 14.54 -28.54 -16.60
C GLN A 40 14.80 -29.23 -15.25
N CYS A 41 13.78 -29.33 -14.41
CA CYS A 41 13.84 -30.12 -13.19
C CYS A 41 13.76 -31.61 -13.55
N GLN A 42 14.92 -32.31 -13.53
CA GLN A 42 14.96 -33.75 -13.40
C GLN A 42 15.00 -34.12 -11.91
N GLY A 43 13.98 -34.85 -11.47
CA GLY A 43 14.05 -35.78 -10.33
C GLY A 43 13.83 -35.17 -8.95
N ALA A 44 12.60 -35.22 -8.45
CA ALA A 44 12.27 -35.57 -7.07
C ALA A 44 10.79 -36.04 -7.03
N ASP A 45 10.58 -37.33 -7.10
CA ASP A 45 9.34 -38.00 -6.75
C ASP A 45 9.10 -37.85 -5.24
N THR A 46 8.24 -36.92 -4.84
CA THR A 46 7.50 -36.99 -3.59
C THR A 46 6.05 -36.70 -3.93
N ALA A 47 5.27 -37.76 -4.09
CA ALA A 47 3.87 -37.74 -4.38
C ALA A 47 3.09 -37.06 -3.25
N ALA A 48 2.73 -35.79 -3.44
CA ALA A 48 1.62 -35.16 -2.74
C ALA A 48 0.30 -35.79 -3.22
N PRO A 49 -0.72 -36.01 -2.37
CA PRO A 49 -1.92 -36.71 -2.74
C PRO A 49 -2.65 -36.01 -3.90
N HIS A 50 -2.79 -36.72 -4.99
CA HIS A 50 -3.36 -36.29 -6.28
C HIS A 50 -4.76 -35.62 -6.14
N ASN A 51 -5.50 -35.92 -5.10
CA ASN A 51 -6.82 -35.35 -4.80
C ASN A 51 -6.79 -33.90 -4.33
N GLU A 52 -5.73 -33.46 -3.66
CA GLU A 52 -5.65 -32.08 -3.16
C GLU A 52 -5.25 -31.10 -4.25
N TYR A 53 -4.45 -31.53 -5.22
CA TYR A 53 -4.10 -30.80 -6.43
C TYR A 53 -5.34 -30.52 -7.31
N VAL A 54 -6.21 -31.52 -7.45
CA VAL A 54 -7.46 -31.41 -8.23
C VAL A 54 -8.43 -30.43 -7.55
N LEU A 55 -8.59 -30.51 -6.23
CA LEU A 55 -9.49 -29.61 -5.48
C LEU A 55 -9.03 -28.15 -5.48
N LEU A 56 -7.73 -27.90 -5.51
CA LEU A 56 -7.20 -26.55 -5.58
C LEU A 56 -7.29 -25.97 -6.98
N HIS A 57 -7.01 -26.76 -8.02
CA HIS A 57 -7.24 -26.36 -9.41
C HIS A 57 -8.74 -26.17 -9.71
N GLU A 58 -9.63 -26.95 -9.12
CA GLU A 58 -11.08 -26.75 -9.25
C GLU A 58 -11.53 -25.48 -8.49
N ARG A 59 -10.93 -25.17 -7.37
CA ARG A 59 -11.20 -23.93 -6.62
C ARG A 59 -10.67 -22.70 -7.38
N GLU A 60 -9.47 -22.77 -7.90
CA GLU A 60 -8.88 -21.73 -8.77
C GLU A 60 -9.70 -21.57 -10.07
N ALA A 61 -10.07 -22.66 -10.74
CA ALA A 61 -10.92 -22.63 -11.93
C ALA A 61 -12.36 -22.17 -11.64
N THR A 62 -12.86 -22.32 -10.41
CA THR A 62 -14.18 -21.81 -10.01
C THR A 62 -14.13 -20.32 -9.71
N VAL A 63 -13.04 -19.86 -9.07
CA VAL A 63 -12.76 -18.44 -8.88
C VAL A 63 -12.51 -17.74 -10.22
N GLU A 64 -11.78 -18.36 -11.13
CA GLU A 64 -11.57 -17.84 -12.49
C GLU A 64 -12.86 -17.81 -13.32
N ARG A 65 -13.71 -18.83 -13.24
CA ARG A 65 -15.03 -18.83 -13.90
C ARG A 65 -15.99 -17.82 -13.29
N GLY A 66 -15.96 -17.62 -11.97
CA GLY A 66 -16.70 -16.56 -11.29
C GLY A 66 -16.21 -15.16 -11.72
N ALA A 67 -14.91 -14.95 -11.78
CA ALA A 67 -14.29 -13.71 -12.25
C ALA A 67 -14.41 -13.48 -13.78
N ALA A 68 -14.94 -14.43 -14.55
CA ALA A 68 -15.25 -14.20 -15.96
C ALA A 68 -16.40 -13.20 -16.18
N SER A 69 -17.20 -12.91 -15.16
CA SER A 69 -18.25 -11.89 -15.18
C SER A 69 -17.77 -10.56 -14.56
N TRP A 70 -18.39 -9.45 -14.95
CA TRP A 70 -18.13 -8.13 -14.33
C TRP A 70 -18.46 -8.13 -12.83
N VAL A 71 -19.54 -8.79 -12.44
CA VAL A 71 -19.96 -8.91 -11.03
C VAL A 71 -18.97 -9.76 -10.22
N GLY A 72 -18.48 -10.86 -10.80
CA GLY A 72 -17.47 -11.70 -10.15
C GLY A 72 -16.15 -10.97 -9.97
N GLU A 73 -15.72 -10.16 -10.94
CA GLU A 73 -14.53 -9.33 -10.81
C GLU A 73 -14.71 -8.23 -9.74
N ALA A 74 -15.88 -7.59 -9.69
CA ALA A 74 -16.20 -6.62 -8.64
C ALA A 74 -16.16 -7.26 -7.25
N ALA A 75 -16.73 -8.45 -7.09
CA ALA A 75 -16.68 -9.21 -5.84
C ALA A 75 -15.23 -9.55 -5.45
N ALA A 76 -14.39 -9.94 -6.44
CA ALA A 76 -12.97 -10.23 -6.21
C ALA A 76 -12.19 -8.98 -5.79
N GLN A 77 -12.42 -7.82 -6.41
CA GLN A 77 -11.79 -6.56 -5.99
C GLN A 77 -12.27 -6.12 -4.61
N CYS A 78 -13.56 -6.27 -4.30
CA CYS A 78 -14.09 -5.98 -2.97
C CYS A 78 -13.54 -6.92 -1.89
N SER A 79 -13.34 -8.20 -2.20
CA SER A 79 -12.77 -9.17 -1.24
C SER A 79 -11.32 -8.87 -0.84
N VAL A 80 -10.58 -8.19 -1.69
CA VAL A 80 -9.23 -7.69 -1.39
C VAL A 80 -9.30 -6.26 -0.81
N GLY A 81 -10.02 -5.37 -1.47
CA GLY A 81 -10.05 -3.95 -1.14
C GLY A 81 -10.67 -3.63 0.21
N LEU A 82 -11.78 -4.27 0.59
CA LEU A 82 -12.44 -3.99 1.87
C LEU A 82 -11.56 -4.36 3.09
N PRO A 83 -10.93 -5.55 3.17
CA PRO A 83 -10.01 -5.83 4.27
C PRO A 83 -8.78 -4.91 4.26
N VAL A 84 -8.24 -4.56 3.09
CA VAL A 84 -7.10 -3.61 3.01
C VAL A 84 -7.53 -2.23 3.51
N ALA A 85 -8.72 -1.74 3.13
CA ALA A 85 -9.27 -0.50 3.67
C ALA A 85 -9.45 -0.56 5.20
N GLY A 86 -9.93 -1.69 5.71
CA GLY A 86 -10.02 -1.94 7.15
C GLY A 86 -8.66 -1.85 7.84
N THR A 87 -7.64 -2.49 7.27
CA THR A 87 -6.25 -2.45 7.78
C THR A 87 -5.73 -1.01 7.82
N MET A 88 -5.92 -0.25 6.74
CA MET A 88 -5.46 1.14 6.64
C MET A 88 -6.20 2.06 7.62
N ALA A 89 -7.51 1.90 7.75
CA ALA A 89 -8.32 2.66 8.71
C ALA A 89 -7.86 2.39 10.15
N VAL A 90 -7.61 1.13 10.51
CA VAL A 90 -7.11 0.75 11.84
C VAL A 90 -5.72 1.33 12.08
N ASN A 91 -4.81 1.26 11.11
CA ASN A 91 -3.46 1.81 11.24
C ASN A 91 -3.49 3.34 11.38
N SER A 92 -4.35 4.04 10.63
CA SER A 92 -4.57 5.48 10.79
C SER A 92 -5.12 5.82 12.19
N PHE A 93 -6.05 5.01 12.69
CA PHE A 93 -6.59 5.18 14.03
C PHE A 93 -5.55 4.93 15.12
N MET A 94 -4.62 3.99 14.94
CA MET A 94 -3.49 3.78 15.87
C MET A 94 -2.62 5.02 16.00
N GLN A 95 -2.30 5.70 14.89
CA GLN A 95 -1.53 6.95 14.93
C GLN A 95 -2.29 8.07 15.67
N LEU A 96 -3.59 8.24 15.38
CA LEU A 96 -4.42 9.22 16.07
C LEU A 96 -4.55 8.93 17.57
N LEU A 97 -4.69 7.67 17.94
CA LEU A 97 -4.77 7.24 19.32
C LEU A 97 -3.47 7.53 20.09
N CYS A 98 -2.33 7.22 19.49
CA CYS A 98 -1.03 7.53 20.07
C CYS A 98 -0.87 9.04 20.32
N LEU A 99 -1.24 9.87 19.34
CA LEU A 99 -1.19 11.32 19.45
C LEU A 99 -2.18 11.86 20.51
N ALA A 100 -3.35 11.23 20.65
CA ALA A 100 -4.32 11.59 21.68
C ALA A 100 -3.78 11.31 23.09
N PHE A 101 -3.12 10.18 23.32
CA PHE A 101 -2.46 9.89 24.60
C PHE A 101 -1.39 10.95 24.94
N VAL A 102 -0.58 11.35 23.95
CA VAL A 102 0.44 12.40 24.16
C VAL A 102 -0.22 13.76 24.40
N GLY A 103 -1.33 14.06 23.72
CA GLY A 103 -2.07 15.31 23.90
C GLY A 103 -2.59 15.55 25.32
N HIS A 104 -2.86 14.48 26.07
CA HIS A 104 -3.24 14.56 27.49
C HIS A 104 -2.08 14.85 28.42
N LEU A 105 -0.82 14.73 27.98
CA LEU A 105 0.37 15.02 28.78
C LEU A 105 0.72 16.51 28.79
N GLY A 106 0.50 17.21 27.69
CA GLY A 106 0.77 18.63 27.57
C GLY A 106 0.88 19.11 26.12
N THR A 107 0.80 20.42 25.95
CA THR A 107 0.86 21.04 24.61
C THR A 107 2.26 20.98 24.00
N GLN A 108 3.30 21.05 24.83
CA GLN A 108 4.69 20.95 24.38
C GLN A 108 5.02 19.53 23.92
N GLU A 109 4.61 18.51 24.68
CA GLU A 109 4.77 17.09 24.37
C GLU A 109 4.04 16.74 23.08
N LEU A 110 2.82 17.26 22.92
CA LEU A 110 2.02 17.09 21.69
C LEU A 110 2.73 17.73 20.49
N ALA A 111 3.28 18.92 20.63
CA ALA A 111 4.02 19.57 19.55
C ALA A 111 5.28 18.76 19.15
N CYS A 112 6.05 18.27 20.13
CA CYS A 112 7.21 17.42 19.89
C CYS A 112 6.83 16.14 19.13
N ALA A 113 5.79 15.43 19.59
CA ALA A 113 5.33 14.21 18.96
C ALA A 113 4.76 14.44 17.55
N SER A 114 4.01 15.53 17.36
CA SER A 114 3.43 15.86 16.04
C SER A 114 4.52 16.13 15.00
N ILE A 115 5.56 16.91 15.36
CA ILE A 115 6.70 17.18 14.45
C ILE A 115 7.48 15.89 14.18
N ALA A 116 7.71 15.07 15.20
CA ALA A 116 8.41 13.80 15.05
C ALA A 116 7.65 12.86 14.11
N THR A 117 6.32 12.72 14.30
CA THR A 117 5.47 11.86 13.48
C THR A 117 5.39 12.35 12.02
N ALA A 118 5.25 13.66 11.79
CA ALA A 118 5.28 14.24 10.45
C ALA A 118 6.63 13.96 9.75
N LEU A 119 7.74 14.16 10.46
CA LEU A 119 9.07 13.88 9.93
C LEU A 119 9.26 12.38 9.65
N ALA A 120 8.76 11.50 10.54
CA ALA A 120 8.83 10.05 10.36
C ALA A 120 8.00 9.59 9.15
N ASN A 121 6.82 10.14 8.95
CA ASN A 121 5.98 9.84 7.79
C ASN A 121 6.64 10.27 6.48
N VAL A 122 7.18 11.49 6.42
CA VAL A 122 7.79 12.06 5.21
C VAL A 122 9.12 11.39 4.86
N THR A 123 9.97 11.12 5.83
CA THR A 123 11.37 10.68 5.59
C THR A 123 11.59 9.18 5.79
N GLY A 124 10.63 8.47 6.33
CA GLY A 124 10.75 7.05 6.66
C GLY A 124 9.63 6.19 6.09
N PHE A 125 8.45 6.28 6.68
CA PHE A 125 7.35 5.36 6.35
C PHE A 125 6.87 5.50 4.90
N SER A 126 6.80 6.71 4.34
CA SER A 126 6.45 6.92 2.91
C SER A 126 7.47 6.28 1.96
N LEU A 127 8.76 6.36 2.30
CA LEU A 127 9.83 5.73 1.51
C LEU A 127 9.73 4.20 1.55
N LEU A 128 9.52 3.62 2.74
CA LEU A 128 9.36 2.17 2.88
C LEU A 128 8.13 1.67 2.14
N GLU A 129 6.96 2.33 2.31
CA GLU A 129 5.72 1.97 1.61
C GLU A 129 5.89 2.11 0.10
N GLY A 130 6.51 3.20 -0.34
CA GLY A 130 6.77 3.45 -1.76
C GLY A 130 7.69 2.41 -2.40
N LEU A 131 8.77 2.02 -1.72
CA LEU A 131 9.64 0.95 -2.21
C LEU A 131 8.95 -0.42 -2.20
N ALA A 132 8.09 -0.69 -1.21
CA ALA A 132 7.36 -1.94 -1.10
C ALA A 132 6.23 -2.07 -2.13
N SER A 133 5.61 -0.97 -2.56
CA SER A 133 4.45 -0.98 -3.47
C SER A 133 4.73 -1.65 -4.82
N ALA A 134 5.97 -1.57 -5.32
CA ALA A 134 6.40 -2.27 -6.53
C ALA A 134 6.20 -3.79 -6.47
N MET A 135 6.12 -4.38 -5.25
CA MET A 135 5.80 -5.80 -5.11
C MET A 135 4.41 -6.14 -5.64
N GLU A 136 3.44 -5.23 -5.57
CA GLU A 136 2.10 -5.46 -6.09
C GLU A 136 2.12 -5.78 -7.58
N THR A 137 2.97 -5.07 -8.32
CA THR A 137 3.17 -5.28 -9.76
C THR A 137 4.02 -6.52 -10.04
N VAL A 138 5.25 -6.57 -9.50
CA VAL A 138 6.23 -7.61 -9.85
C VAL A 138 5.81 -8.98 -9.30
N CYS A 139 5.37 -9.04 -8.03
CA CYS A 139 4.89 -10.28 -7.43
C CYS A 139 3.53 -10.69 -7.98
N GLY A 140 2.65 -9.73 -8.34
CA GLY A 140 1.38 -10.02 -8.97
C GLY A 140 1.55 -10.71 -10.32
N GLN A 141 2.46 -10.21 -11.16
CA GLN A 141 2.79 -10.86 -12.43
C GLN A 141 3.39 -12.25 -12.24
N ALA A 142 4.31 -12.41 -11.26
CA ALA A 142 4.90 -13.72 -10.94
C ALA A 142 3.83 -14.70 -10.45
N TYR A 143 2.95 -14.28 -9.56
CA TYR A 143 1.84 -15.09 -9.04
C TYR A 143 0.87 -15.50 -10.17
N GLY A 144 0.45 -14.54 -10.99
CA GLY A 144 -0.42 -14.81 -12.14
C GLY A 144 0.19 -15.72 -13.20
N ALA A 145 1.52 -15.68 -13.35
CA ALA A 145 2.27 -16.60 -14.23
C ALA A 145 2.48 -17.99 -13.62
N GLY A 146 2.11 -18.21 -12.34
CA GLY A 146 2.39 -19.46 -11.62
C GLY A 146 3.85 -19.62 -11.19
N ASP A 147 4.69 -18.59 -11.31
CA ASP A 147 6.09 -18.61 -10.89
C ASP A 147 6.22 -18.31 -9.39
N LEU A 148 5.80 -19.27 -8.60
CA LEU A 148 5.78 -19.16 -7.14
C LEU A 148 7.20 -19.12 -6.54
N ALA A 149 8.19 -19.72 -7.21
CA ALA A 149 9.57 -19.68 -6.76
C ALA A 149 10.16 -18.27 -6.83
N ASN A 150 9.83 -17.53 -7.88
CA ASN A 150 10.25 -16.13 -8.03
C ASN A 150 9.53 -15.24 -7.00
N LEU A 151 8.26 -15.52 -6.68
CA LEU A 151 7.51 -14.82 -5.63
C LEU A 151 8.23 -14.89 -4.27
N GLY A 152 8.69 -16.08 -3.86
CA GLY A 152 9.47 -16.25 -2.62
C GLY A 152 10.84 -15.57 -2.67
N THR A 153 11.49 -15.55 -3.85
CA THR A 153 12.77 -14.85 -4.04
C THR A 153 12.58 -13.33 -3.94
N MET A 154 11.50 -12.79 -4.51
CA MET A 154 11.15 -11.37 -4.41
C MET A 154 10.90 -10.96 -2.96
N LEU A 155 10.19 -11.78 -2.18
CA LEU A 155 9.98 -11.52 -0.76
C LEU A 155 11.30 -11.34 -0.01
N GLN A 156 12.29 -12.24 -0.22
CA GLN A 156 13.62 -12.14 0.40
C GLN A 156 14.38 -10.88 -0.05
N ARG A 157 14.34 -10.59 -1.35
CA ARG A 157 15.02 -9.45 -1.95
C ARG A 157 14.50 -8.14 -1.42
N VAL A 158 13.19 -7.96 -1.38
CA VAL A 158 12.56 -6.72 -0.90
C VAL A 158 12.77 -6.55 0.60
N HIS A 159 12.71 -7.61 1.39
CA HIS A 159 13.11 -7.56 2.80
C HIS A 159 14.50 -6.96 2.99
N LEU A 160 15.47 -7.42 2.21
CA LEU A 160 16.84 -6.89 2.30
C LEU A 160 16.94 -5.44 1.85
N ILE A 161 16.28 -5.07 0.75
CA ILE A 161 16.25 -3.68 0.24
C ILE A 161 15.67 -2.73 1.29
N LEU A 162 14.50 -3.06 1.87
CA LEU A 162 13.86 -2.20 2.89
C LEU A 162 14.67 -2.14 4.18
N THR A 163 15.25 -3.27 4.62
CA THR A 163 16.11 -3.28 5.81
C THR A 163 17.35 -2.40 5.61
N LEU A 164 17.97 -2.43 4.43
CA LEU A 164 19.09 -1.56 4.10
C LEU A 164 18.68 -0.09 3.98
N ALA A 165 17.47 0.19 3.46
CA ALA A 165 16.93 1.55 3.42
C ALA A 165 16.72 2.14 4.83
N CYS A 166 16.46 1.31 5.84
CA CYS A 166 16.36 1.78 7.22
C CYS A 166 17.66 2.40 7.73
N LEU A 167 18.84 2.02 7.21
CA LEU A 167 20.12 2.56 7.69
C LEU A 167 20.25 4.06 7.45
N PRO A 168 20.14 4.58 6.20
CA PRO A 168 20.21 6.03 5.97
C PRO A 168 19.03 6.78 6.61
N ILE A 169 17.82 6.18 6.65
CA ILE A 169 16.66 6.78 7.30
C ILE A 169 16.91 6.95 8.80
N SER A 170 17.39 5.89 9.48
CA SER A 170 17.73 5.94 10.92
C SER A 170 18.85 6.95 11.20
N ALA A 171 19.85 7.04 10.34
CA ALA A 171 20.90 8.07 10.47
C ALA A 171 20.32 9.50 10.36
N CYS A 172 19.39 9.73 9.43
CA CYS A 172 18.67 10.98 9.31
C CYS A 172 17.83 11.27 10.57
N TRP A 173 17.13 10.28 11.12
CA TRP A 173 16.33 10.42 12.34
C TRP A 173 17.18 10.71 13.59
N LEU A 174 18.34 10.11 13.71
CA LEU A 174 19.30 10.46 14.79
C LEU A 174 19.86 11.88 14.66
N ALA A 175 19.88 12.42 13.43
CA ALA A 175 20.28 13.81 13.15
C ALA A 175 19.09 14.80 13.21
N THR A 176 17.90 14.41 13.65
CA THR A 176 16.69 15.27 13.69
C THR A 176 16.91 16.56 14.49
N ARG A 177 17.60 16.49 15.64
CA ARG A 177 17.84 17.68 16.46
C ARG A 177 18.61 18.78 15.72
N PRO A 178 19.81 18.54 15.16
CA PRO A 178 20.52 19.58 14.41
C PRO A 178 19.73 20.03 13.16
N LEU A 179 18.98 19.15 12.51
CA LEU A 179 18.15 19.48 11.35
C LEU A 179 17.04 20.47 11.73
N LEU A 180 16.30 20.22 12.81
CA LEU A 180 15.22 21.08 13.28
C LEU A 180 15.75 22.43 13.80
N LEU A 181 16.90 22.46 14.48
CA LEU A 181 17.54 23.69 14.88
C LEU A 181 18.01 24.55 13.70
N PHE A 182 18.51 23.90 12.63
CA PHE A 182 18.90 24.59 11.41
C PHE A 182 17.68 25.22 10.68
N THR A 183 16.49 24.63 10.79
CA THR A 183 15.24 25.21 10.26
C THR A 183 14.63 26.27 11.17
N GLY A 184 15.25 26.60 12.28
CA GLY A 184 14.79 27.66 13.19
C GLY A 184 13.75 27.22 14.22
N GLN A 185 13.58 25.89 14.44
CA GLN A 185 12.69 25.38 15.47
C GLN A 185 13.19 25.67 16.89
N ASP A 186 12.25 25.82 17.84
CA ASP A 186 12.54 25.98 19.24
C ASP A 186 13.41 24.84 19.79
N HIS A 187 14.36 25.15 20.66
CA HIS A 187 15.33 24.19 21.16
C HIS A 187 14.70 23.05 21.98
N ALA A 188 13.63 23.32 22.74
CA ALA A 188 12.94 22.31 23.54
C ALA A 188 12.15 21.38 22.62
N ILE A 189 11.47 21.93 21.62
CA ILE A 189 10.71 21.17 20.62
C ILE A 189 11.65 20.30 19.78
N ALA A 190 12.77 20.85 19.28
CA ALA A 190 13.73 20.09 18.48
C ALA A 190 14.35 18.93 19.27
N SER A 191 14.64 19.13 20.55
CA SER A 191 15.20 18.08 21.43
C SER A 191 14.15 17.01 21.75
N GLY A 192 12.91 17.41 22.05
CA GLY A 192 11.80 16.47 22.31
C GLY A 192 11.42 15.64 21.07
N ALA A 193 11.30 16.28 19.91
CA ALA A 193 11.02 15.57 18.65
C ALA A 193 12.13 14.58 18.28
N ALA A 194 13.40 14.96 18.46
CA ALA A 194 14.53 14.06 18.21
C ALA A 194 14.52 12.84 19.15
N LEU A 195 14.15 13.03 20.41
CA LEU A 195 14.03 11.92 21.35
C LEU A 195 12.86 10.99 20.98
N TYR A 196 11.71 11.56 20.60
CA TYR A 196 10.53 10.80 20.19
C TYR A 196 10.82 9.93 18.95
N ILE A 197 11.36 10.54 17.88
CA ILE A 197 11.64 9.83 16.63
C ILE A 197 12.75 8.77 16.79
N ALA A 198 13.71 8.98 17.70
CA ALA A 198 14.74 7.98 18.01
C ALA A 198 14.12 6.68 18.56
N TRP A 199 13.05 6.78 19.36
CA TRP A 199 12.30 5.63 19.85
C TRP A 199 11.38 4.99 18.79
N GLU A 200 11.17 5.63 17.66
CA GLU A 200 10.46 5.05 16.51
C GLU A 200 11.38 4.22 15.60
N ILE A 201 12.71 4.30 15.72
CA ILE A 201 13.65 3.52 14.90
C ILE A 201 13.40 1.99 14.97
N PRO A 202 13.18 1.37 16.15
CA PRO A 202 12.84 -0.05 16.20
C PRO A 202 11.53 -0.37 15.43
N GLY A 203 10.55 0.53 15.51
CA GLY A 203 9.29 0.43 14.76
C GLY A 203 9.49 0.54 13.25
N LEU A 204 10.39 1.41 12.79
CA LEU A 204 10.77 1.52 11.39
C LEU A 204 11.33 0.19 10.85
N VAL A 205 12.25 -0.43 11.58
CA VAL A 205 12.84 -1.73 11.21
C VAL A 205 11.79 -2.83 11.19
N ALA A 206 10.88 -2.84 12.18
CA ALA A 206 9.77 -3.78 12.22
C ALA A 206 8.83 -3.59 11.01
N SER A 207 8.53 -2.35 10.62
CA SER A 207 7.74 -2.03 9.44
C SER A 207 8.43 -2.46 8.15
N ALA A 208 9.74 -2.26 8.03
CA ALA A 208 10.53 -2.71 6.88
C ALA A 208 10.48 -4.24 6.69
N ALA A 209 10.34 -4.99 7.78
CA ALA A 209 10.16 -6.44 7.74
C ALA A 209 8.67 -6.84 7.52
N PHE A 210 7.72 -6.08 8.03
CA PHE A 210 6.28 -6.38 7.93
C PHE A 210 5.71 -6.07 6.54
N LEU A 211 6.12 -4.95 5.91
CA LEU A 211 5.59 -4.51 4.62
C LEU A 211 5.72 -5.55 3.49
N PRO A 212 6.89 -6.19 3.26
CA PRO A 212 6.99 -7.22 2.23
C PRO A 212 6.07 -8.42 2.48
N ILE A 213 5.87 -8.82 3.75
CA ILE A 213 4.93 -9.88 4.13
C ILE A 213 3.50 -9.46 3.78
N THR A 214 3.14 -8.22 4.07
CA THR A 214 1.82 -7.67 3.76
C THR A 214 1.55 -7.71 2.25
N LYS A 215 2.49 -7.20 1.43
CA LYS A 215 2.38 -7.22 -0.03
C LYS A 215 2.34 -8.64 -0.60
N PHE A 216 3.16 -9.54 -0.07
CA PHE A 216 3.18 -10.97 -0.43
C PHE A 216 1.82 -11.65 -0.19
N MET A 217 1.18 -11.37 0.96
CA MET A 217 -0.15 -11.92 1.27
C MET A 217 -1.25 -11.26 0.41
N GLN A 218 -1.17 -9.94 0.18
CA GLN A 218 -2.13 -9.19 -0.64
C GLN A 218 -2.17 -9.69 -2.08
N VAL A 219 -1.01 -9.94 -2.69
CA VAL A 219 -0.90 -10.47 -4.06
C VAL A 219 -1.55 -11.85 -4.20
N GLN A 220 -1.53 -12.66 -3.17
CA GLN A 220 -2.20 -13.96 -3.10
C GLN A 220 -3.67 -13.88 -2.67
N GLY A 221 -4.22 -12.67 -2.49
CA GLY A 221 -5.61 -12.43 -2.11
C GLY A 221 -5.92 -12.70 -0.62
N VAL A 222 -4.90 -12.92 0.21
CA VAL A 222 -5.06 -13.22 1.65
C VAL A 222 -4.92 -11.92 2.45
N THR A 223 -6.01 -11.17 2.57
CA THR A 223 -6.01 -9.82 3.16
C THR A 223 -6.72 -9.73 4.52
N LEU A 224 -7.76 -10.53 4.75
CA LEU A 224 -8.51 -10.53 6.00
C LEU A 224 -7.65 -10.76 7.26
N PRO A 225 -6.67 -11.70 7.27
CA PRO A 225 -5.80 -11.88 8.43
C PRO A 225 -4.98 -10.63 8.79
N LEU A 226 -4.59 -9.83 7.81
CA LEU A 226 -3.85 -8.58 8.04
C LEU A 226 -4.72 -7.56 8.80
N THR A 227 -6.00 -7.47 8.45
CA THR A 227 -6.96 -6.62 9.17
C THR A 227 -7.15 -7.08 10.61
N LEU A 228 -7.26 -8.39 10.85
CA LEU A 228 -7.39 -8.94 12.19
C LEU A 228 -6.12 -8.71 13.02
N ILE A 229 -4.95 -8.88 12.44
CA ILE A 229 -3.66 -8.56 13.06
C ILE A 229 -3.61 -7.09 13.48
N SER A 230 -4.02 -6.17 12.59
CA SER A 230 -4.06 -4.74 12.90
C SER A 230 -5.06 -4.39 14.01
N LEU A 231 -6.23 -5.04 14.05
CA LEU A 231 -7.19 -4.86 15.15
C LEU A 231 -6.63 -5.33 16.50
N VAL A 232 -5.97 -6.48 16.53
CA VAL A 232 -5.31 -6.97 17.76
C VAL A 232 -4.17 -6.05 18.16
N ALA A 233 -3.41 -5.53 17.20
CA ALA A 233 -2.35 -4.56 17.46
C ALA A 233 -2.88 -3.23 17.99
N LEU A 234 -4.04 -2.76 17.55
CA LEU A 234 -4.70 -1.56 18.10
C LEU A 234 -5.04 -1.74 19.59
N LEU A 235 -5.57 -2.90 19.97
CA LEU A 235 -5.84 -3.20 21.39
C LEU A 235 -4.55 -3.25 22.20
N PHE A 236 -3.51 -3.86 21.62
CA PHE A 236 -2.18 -3.90 22.25
C PHE A 236 -1.58 -2.49 22.40
N LEU A 237 -1.68 -1.62 21.38
CA LEU A 237 -1.22 -0.23 21.45
C LEU A 237 -1.91 0.53 22.58
N SER A 238 -3.22 0.37 22.72
CA SER A 238 -4.01 1.03 23.76
C SER A 238 -3.50 0.65 25.16
N LEU A 239 -3.28 -0.64 25.38
CA LEU A 239 -2.76 -1.17 26.64
C LEU A 239 -1.30 -0.73 26.87
N ALA A 240 -0.43 -0.88 25.87
CA ALA A 240 0.97 -0.52 25.95
C ALA A 240 1.16 0.98 26.20
N SER A 241 0.41 1.85 25.51
CA SER A 241 0.43 3.30 25.73
C SER A 241 0.01 3.64 27.15
N TYR A 242 -1.07 3.06 27.65
CA TYR A 242 -1.49 3.28 29.03
C TYR A 242 -0.40 2.86 30.04
N LEU A 243 0.18 1.67 29.88
CA LEU A 243 1.21 1.16 30.78
C LEU A 243 2.49 2.01 30.74
N PHE A 244 2.98 2.35 29.55
CA PHE A 244 4.24 3.07 29.41
C PHE A 244 4.13 4.53 29.83
N ILE A 245 3.02 5.18 29.51
CA ILE A 245 2.80 6.58 29.85
C ILE A 245 2.50 6.75 31.34
N HIS A 246 1.55 5.96 31.88
CA HIS A 246 1.02 6.18 33.22
C HIS A 246 1.66 5.28 34.27
N THR A 247 1.78 3.96 34.00
CA THR A 247 2.26 3.00 35.02
C THR A 247 3.78 3.08 35.17
N PHE A 248 4.52 3.10 34.05
CA PHE A 248 5.99 3.24 34.08
C PHE A 248 6.45 4.71 34.10
N ALA A 249 5.53 5.65 34.04
CA ALA A 249 5.78 7.09 34.09
C ALA A 249 6.83 7.58 33.07
N LEU A 250 6.90 6.96 31.89
CA LEU A 250 7.84 7.34 30.82
C LEU A 250 7.37 8.58 30.03
N GLY A 251 6.16 9.09 30.32
CA GLY A 251 5.62 10.27 29.66
C GLY A 251 5.48 10.10 28.15
N PHE A 252 5.76 11.16 27.39
CA PHE A 252 5.55 11.16 25.93
C PHE A 252 6.49 10.19 25.16
N THR A 253 7.68 9.90 25.70
CA THR A 253 8.57 8.87 25.12
C THR A 253 7.98 7.48 25.22
N GLY A 254 7.17 7.23 26.26
CA GLY A 254 6.41 5.98 26.43
C GLY A 254 5.44 5.74 25.28
N ALA A 255 4.85 6.79 24.69
CA ALA A 255 3.98 6.67 23.53
C ALA A 255 4.75 6.21 22.27
N ALA A 256 5.93 6.78 22.00
CA ALA A 256 6.78 6.36 20.89
C ALA A 256 7.25 4.90 21.03
N MET A 257 7.65 4.52 22.28
CA MET A 257 8.03 3.13 22.60
C MET A 257 6.84 2.17 22.41
N ALA A 258 5.64 2.55 22.84
CA ALA A 258 4.43 1.75 22.67
C ALA A 258 4.10 1.54 21.19
N LEU A 259 4.22 2.59 20.37
CA LEU A 259 4.01 2.49 18.93
C LEU A 259 5.04 1.55 18.28
N SER A 260 6.33 1.72 18.55
CA SER A 260 7.40 0.86 18.05
C SER A 260 7.20 -0.61 18.46
N LEU A 261 6.84 -0.84 19.72
CA LEU A 261 6.56 -2.20 20.20
C LEU A 261 5.32 -2.79 19.52
N THR A 262 4.32 -1.97 19.22
CA THR A 262 3.12 -2.40 18.49
C THR A 262 3.44 -2.82 17.06
N LEU A 263 4.30 -2.07 16.34
CA LEU A 263 4.74 -2.44 14.99
C LEU A 263 5.54 -3.76 15.01
N LEU A 264 6.39 -3.95 16.02
CA LEU A 264 7.07 -5.23 16.24
C LEU A 264 6.08 -6.36 16.54
N PHE A 265 5.06 -6.09 17.34
CA PHE A 265 4.00 -7.05 17.66
C PHE A 265 3.18 -7.43 16.42
N GLN A 266 2.85 -6.47 15.54
CA GLN A 266 2.23 -6.77 14.23
C GLN A 266 3.09 -7.70 13.38
N LEU A 267 4.39 -7.45 13.30
CA LEU A 267 5.33 -8.32 12.60
C LEU A 267 5.32 -9.73 13.20
N LEU A 268 5.40 -9.86 14.53
CA LEU A 268 5.39 -11.16 15.21
C LEU A 268 4.08 -11.93 14.95
N LEU A 269 2.94 -11.25 14.99
CA LEU A 269 1.65 -11.87 14.67
C LEU A 269 1.58 -12.32 13.20
N ALA A 270 2.12 -11.55 12.25
CA ALA A 270 2.15 -11.94 10.85
C ALA A 270 3.06 -13.17 10.61
N LEU A 271 4.23 -13.19 11.25
CA LEU A 271 5.13 -14.36 11.21
C LEU A 271 4.49 -15.58 11.86
N LEU A 272 3.81 -15.42 12.99
CA LEU A 272 3.07 -16.48 13.65
C LEU A 272 1.94 -17.02 12.78
N TYR A 273 1.18 -16.10 12.13
CA TYR A 273 0.15 -16.49 11.17
C TYR A 273 0.72 -17.34 10.04
N LEU A 274 1.81 -16.91 9.41
CA LEU A 274 2.47 -17.67 8.35
C LEU A 274 2.98 -19.03 8.87
N ALA A 275 3.57 -19.08 10.06
CA ALA A 275 4.12 -20.31 10.63
C ALA A 275 3.05 -21.34 11.00
N LEU A 276 1.91 -20.91 11.58
CA LEU A 276 0.86 -21.80 12.07
C LEU A 276 -0.15 -22.20 10.99
N LEU A 277 -0.48 -21.31 10.07
CA LEU A 277 -1.54 -21.49 9.08
C LEU A 277 -1.01 -21.80 7.68
N ASP A 278 0.30 -21.80 7.48
CA ASP A 278 0.90 -22.17 6.20
C ASP A 278 0.56 -23.62 5.82
N SER A 279 0.43 -24.52 6.77
CA SER A 279 -0.01 -25.91 6.54
C SER A 279 -1.42 -25.99 5.92
N SER A 280 -2.30 -25.03 6.23
CA SER A 280 -3.68 -24.99 5.71
C SER A 280 -3.80 -24.23 4.40
N HIS A 281 -3.01 -23.17 4.22
CA HIS A 281 -3.10 -22.27 3.07
C HIS A 281 -1.93 -22.43 2.09
N GLN A 282 -0.86 -23.09 2.51
CA GLN A 282 0.36 -23.30 1.70
C GLN A 282 0.91 -22.04 1.02
N LEU A 283 0.72 -20.87 1.67
CA LEU A 283 1.11 -19.57 1.14
C LEU A 283 2.63 -19.47 0.98
N LEU A 284 3.34 -19.81 2.05
CA LEU A 284 4.79 -19.72 2.11
C LEU A 284 5.45 -21.01 1.63
N SER A 285 4.96 -22.19 2.02
CA SER A 285 5.56 -23.49 1.71
C SER A 285 5.71 -23.75 0.19
N ARG A 286 4.77 -23.25 -0.62
CA ARG A 286 4.84 -23.33 -2.08
C ARG A 286 5.87 -22.38 -2.70
N CYS A 287 6.10 -21.23 -2.07
CA CYS A 287 6.94 -20.16 -2.59
C CYS A 287 8.35 -20.18 -2.01
N TRP A 288 8.49 -20.72 -0.79
CA TRP A 288 9.70 -20.57 0.00
C TRP A 288 10.64 -21.77 -0.11
N ARG A 289 11.80 -21.53 -0.68
CA ARG A 289 12.87 -22.54 -0.83
C ARG A 289 14.02 -22.37 0.17
N GLY A 290 13.79 -21.64 1.25
CA GLY A 290 14.82 -21.29 2.21
C GLY A 290 15.52 -19.96 1.88
N TRP A 291 16.30 -19.44 2.83
CA TRP A 291 17.09 -18.24 2.63
C TRP A 291 18.28 -18.49 1.70
N SER A 292 18.44 -17.64 0.69
CA SER A 292 19.58 -17.65 -0.20
C SER A 292 20.17 -16.25 -0.36
N LEU A 293 21.29 -15.98 0.30
CA LEU A 293 21.96 -14.68 0.20
C LEU A 293 22.31 -14.32 -1.26
N ALA A 294 22.72 -15.29 -2.07
CA ALA A 294 23.02 -15.03 -3.48
C ALA A 294 21.80 -14.53 -4.25
N LEU A 295 20.62 -15.10 -4.01
CA LEU A 295 19.36 -14.67 -4.62
C LEU A 295 18.87 -13.33 -4.06
N CYS A 296 19.10 -13.08 -2.76
CA CYS A 296 18.74 -11.79 -2.15
C CYS A 296 19.49 -10.62 -2.79
N PHE A 297 20.76 -10.78 -3.11
CA PHE A 297 21.61 -9.74 -3.72
C PHE A 297 21.51 -9.69 -5.25
N SER A 298 20.86 -10.67 -5.89
CA SER A 298 20.70 -10.70 -7.35
C SER A 298 19.44 -9.95 -7.78
N GLY A 299 19.44 -9.40 -9.00
CA GLY A 299 18.24 -8.85 -9.65
C GLY A 299 17.63 -7.61 -8.97
N TRP A 300 18.43 -6.80 -8.27
CA TRP A 300 17.97 -5.56 -7.67
C TRP A 300 17.57 -4.52 -8.69
N TRP A 301 18.37 -4.40 -9.76
CA TRP A 301 18.16 -3.39 -10.77
C TRP A 301 16.77 -3.47 -11.42
N PRO A 302 16.30 -4.63 -11.92
CA PRO A 302 14.94 -4.76 -12.45
C PRO A 302 13.85 -4.41 -11.45
N TYR A 303 14.04 -4.70 -10.16
CA TYR A 303 13.10 -4.31 -9.12
C TYR A 303 13.11 -2.79 -8.87
N LEU A 304 14.31 -2.20 -8.73
CA LEU A 304 14.46 -0.77 -8.42
C LEU A 304 13.98 0.12 -9.58
N THR A 305 14.05 -0.32 -10.84
CA THR A 305 13.49 0.44 -11.98
C THR A 305 11.97 0.64 -11.87
N VAL A 306 11.27 -0.25 -11.19
CA VAL A 306 9.83 -0.11 -10.89
C VAL A 306 9.64 0.55 -9.52
N ALA A 307 10.41 0.16 -8.51
CA ALA A 307 10.24 0.62 -7.13
C ALA A 307 10.56 2.11 -6.94
N VAL A 308 11.58 2.66 -7.62
CA VAL A 308 11.96 4.07 -7.46
C VAL A 308 10.89 5.03 -8.00
N PRO A 309 10.35 4.85 -9.21
CA PRO A 309 9.22 5.67 -9.68
C PRO A 309 7.97 5.54 -8.80
N SER A 310 7.62 4.32 -8.37
CA SER A 310 6.49 4.09 -7.47
C SER A 310 6.69 4.77 -6.11
N CYS A 311 7.92 4.70 -5.57
CA CYS A 311 8.29 5.41 -4.35
C CYS A 311 8.16 6.92 -4.51
N ALA A 312 8.64 7.49 -5.61
CA ALA A 312 8.50 8.93 -5.88
C ALA A 312 7.03 9.36 -5.94
N MET A 313 6.17 8.55 -6.57
CA MET A 313 4.74 8.82 -6.66
C MET A 313 4.09 8.83 -5.27
N ILE A 314 4.30 7.82 -4.46
CA ILE A 314 3.73 7.72 -3.10
C ILE A 314 4.28 8.83 -2.19
N CYS A 315 5.58 9.11 -2.26
CA CYS A 315 6.16 10.21 -1.50
C CYS A 315 5.56 11.57 -1.87
N LEU A 316 5.37 11.85 -3.16
CA LEU A 316 4.76 13.10 -3.61
C LEU A 316 3.31 13.23 -3.13
N GLU A 317 2.53 12.13 -3.12
CA GLU A 317 1.18 12.12 -2.58
C GLU A 317 1.16 12.43 -1.08
N TRP A 318 2.01 11.78 -0.28
CA TRP A 318 2.07 12.00 1.17
C TRP A 318 2.62 13.39 1.52
N TRP A 319 3.68 13.82 0.83
CA TRP A 319 4.30 15.13 1.06
C TRP A 319 3.38 16.29 0.67
N PHE A 320 2.49 16.09 -0.30
CA PHE A 320 1.49 17.07 -0.67
C PHE A 320 0.65 17.53 0.52
N PHE A 321 0.17 16.62 1.34
CA PHE A 321 -0.62 16.93 2.53
C PHE A 321 0.17 17.77 3.54
N GLU A 322 1.43 17.43 3.77
CA GLU A 322 2.32 18.16 4.69
C GLU A 322 2.69 19.55 4.14
N ILE A 323 3.00 19.65 2.86
CA ILE A 323 3.35 20.94 2.21
C ILE A 323 2.16 21.89 2.27
N VAL A 324 0.95 21.43 1.97
CA VAL A 324 -0.26 22.27 2.01
C VAL A 324 -0.52 22.78 3.43
N THR A 325 -0.31 21.94 4.45
CA THR A 325 -0.42 22.36 5.86
C THR A 325 0.61 23.47 6.18
N LEU A 326 1.87 23.31 5.77
CA LEU A 326 2.91 24.31 5.99
C LEU A 326 2.60 25.64 5.29
N VAL A 327 2.16 25.58 4.02
CA VAL A 327 1.82 26.78 3.24
C VAL A 327 0.63 27.51 3.84
N SER A 328 -0.31 26.83 4.46
CA SER A 328 -1.45 27.46 5.15
C SER A 328 -1.04 28.37 6.30
N GLY A 329 0.13 28.08 6.93
CA GLY A 329 0.70 28.91 7.98
C GLY A 329 1.26 30.25 7.50
N LEU A 330 1.44 30.45 6.20
CA LEU A 330 1.88 31.71 5.60
C LEU A 330 0.74 32.68 5.31
N LEU A 331 -0.52 32.24 5.47
CA LEU A 331 -1.71 33.05 5.23
C LEU A 331 -2.02 33.98 6.42
N PRO A 332 -2.78 35.09 6.20
CA PRO A 332 -3.28 35.94 7.29
C PRO A 332 -4.06 35.09 8.33
N ASN A 333 -3.84 35.35 9.62
CA ASN A 333 -4.35 34.55 10.74
C ASN A 333 -3.86 33.08 10.74
N PRO A 334 -2.54 32.86 10.83
CA PRO A 334 -1.93 31.55 10.67
C PRO A 334 -2.56 30.45 11.54
N ALA A 335 -2.85 30.75 12.80
CA ALA A 335 -3.42 29.77 13.75
C ALA A 335 -4.78 29.21 13.27
N VAL A 336 -5.67 30.08 12.77
CA VAL A 336 -6.97 29.65 12.26
C VAL A 336 -6.84 28.87 10.96
N ASN A 337 -5.97 29.34 10.04
CA ASN A 337 -5.79 28.69 8.75
C ASN A 337 -5.12 27.31 8.89
N VAL A 338 -4.06 27.20 9.70
CA VAL A 338 -3.41 25.90 9.95
C VAL A 338 -4.38 24.92 10.61
N ALA A 339 -5.14 25.36 11.63
CA ALA A 339 -6.12 24.49 12.29
C ALA A 339 -7.20 24.01 11.32
N ALA A 340 -7.79 24.93 10.53
CA ALA A 340 -8.82 24.58 9.56
C ALA A 340 -8.29 23.66 8.43
N MET A 341 -7.08 23.96 7.94
CA MET A 341 -6.46 23.14 6.90
C MET A 341 -6.10 21.75 7.42
N THR A 342 -5.57 21.64 8.65
CA THR A 342 -5.27 20.36 9.29
C THR A 342 -6.53 19.49 9.40
N ILE A 343 -7.65 20.04 9.91
CA ILE A 343 -8.93 19.32 10.01
C ILE A 343 -9.39 18.85 8.61
N SER A 344 -9.32 19.73 7.64
CA SER A 344 -9.76 19.45 6.26
C SER A 344 -8.89 18.36 5.61
N LEU A 345 -7.57 18.45 5.75
CA LEU A 345 -6.62 17.48 5.16
C LEU A 345 -6.65 16.13 5.90
N GLN A 346 -6.81 16.10 7.22
CA GLN A 346 -7.01 14.84 7.95
C GLN A 346 -8.28 14.13 7.51
N THR A 347 -9.38 14.90 7.29
CA THR A 347 -10.62 14.34 6.73
C THR A 347 -10.40 13.80 5.31
N ALA A 348 -9.72 14.56 4.45
CA ALA A 348 -9.38 14.13 3.10
C ALA A 348 -8.47 12.90 3.10
N GLY A 349 -7.45 12.87 3.95
CA GLY A 349 -6.51 11.75 4.11
C GLY A 349 -7.22 10.47 4.56
N PHE A 350 -8.16 10.56 5.50
CA PHE A 350 -8.97 9.40 5.90
C PHE A 350 -9.80 8.86 4.73
N CYS A 351 -10.45 9.73 3.96
CA CYS A 351 -11.18 9.33 2.75
C CYS A 351 -10.25 8.73 1.69
N PHE A 352 -9.06 9.29 1.53
CA PHE A 352 -8.04 8.82 0.61
C PHE A 352 -7.59 7.37 0.88
N MET A 353 -7.54 6.93 2.14
CA MET A 353 -7.17 5.55 2.51
C MET A 353 -8.09 4.50 1.86
N PHE A 354 -9.39 4.81 1.71
CA PHE A 354 -10.31 3.91 1.01
C PHE A 354 -9.98 3.82 -0.49
N SER A 355 -9.67 4.95 -1.13
CA SER A 355 -9.27 4.98 -2.54
C SER A 355 -7.98 4.22 -2.77
N LEU A 356 -6.99 4.40 -1.90
CA LEU A 356 -5.72 3.70 -1.95
C LEU A 356 -5.89 2.19 -1.80
N ALA A 357 -6.75 1.74 -0.88
CA ALA A 357 -7.03 0.32 -0.67
C ALA A 357 -7.64 -0.35 -1.92
N PHE A 358 -8.56 0.32 -2.60
CA PHE A 358 -9.10 -0.18 -3.86
C PHE A 358 -8.12 -0.04 -5.03
N GLY A 359 -7.21 0.93 -4.99
CA GLY A 359 -6.06 1.02 -5.89
C GLY A 359 -5.15 -0.21 -5.77
N ILE A 360 -4.81 -0.62 -4.56
CA ILE A 360 -4.04 -1.85 -4.28
C ILE A 360 -4.79 -3.08 -4.80
N ALA A 361 -6.10 -3.18 -4.54
CA ALA A 361 -6.89 -4.30 -5.05
C ALA A 361 -6.90 -4.35 -6.57
N ALA A 362 -7.02 -3.22 -7.25
CA ALA A 362 -6.96 -3.12 -8.69
C ALA A 362 -5.58 -3.52 -9.23
N SER A 363 -4.50 -3.01 -8.62
CA SER A 363 -3.11 -3.35 -8.94
C SER A 363 -2.86 -4.86 -8.87
N VAL A 364 -3.25 -5.50 -7.78
CA VAL A 364 -3.13 -6.95 -7.59
C VAL A 364 -3.91 -7.71 -8.66
N ARG A 365 -5.16 -7.33 -8.95
CA ARG A 365 -5.99 -8.03 -9.95
C ARG A 365 -5.48 -7.87 -11.37
N VAL A 366 -5.04 -6.68 -11.74
CA VAL A 366 -4.51 -6.39 -13.08
C VAL A 366 -3.17 -7.08 -13.26
N SER A 367 -2.25 -7.00 -12.31
CA SER A 367 -0.93 -7.64 -12.38
C SER A 367 -1.05 -9.17 -12.45
N ASN A 368 -1.95 -9.78 -11.65
CA ASN A 368 -2.23 -11.22 -11.70
C ASN A 368 -2.78 -11.63 -13.09
N ALA A 369 -3.72 -10.85 -13.66
CA ALA A 369 -4.29 -11.13 -14.98
C ALA A 369 -3.25 -10.99 -16.10
N LEU A 370 -2.34 -10.02 -16.02
CA LEU A 370 -1.23 -9.85 -16.98
C LEU A 370 -0.23 -11.00 -16.87
N GLY A 371 0.12 -11.41 -15.64
CA GLY A 371 0.98 -12.57 -15.41
C GLY A 371 0.38 -13.85 -15.99
N ALA A 372 -0.92 -14.05 -15.85
CA ALA A 372 -1.66 -15.15 -16.45
C ALA A 372 -1.84 -15.04 -17.97
N LYS A 373 -1.22 -14.02 -18.62
CA LYS A 373 -1.34 -13.75 -20.06
C LYS A 373 -2.78 -13.60 -20.54
N SER A 374 -3.66 -13.04 -19.71
CA SER A 374 -5.08 -12.82 -20.02
C SER A 374 -5.42 -11.33 -20.16
N PRO A 375 -5.19 -10.70 -21.35
CA PRO A 375 -5.48 -9.29 -21.56
C PRO A 375 -6.97 -8.94 -21.40
N ALA A 376 -7.87 -9.91 -21.63
CA ALA A 376 -9.30 -9.74 -21.46
C ALA A 376 -9.67 -9.60 -19.98
N ALA A 377 -9.06 -10.41 -19.10
CA ALA A 377 -9.24 -10.32 -17.65
C ALA A 377 -8.64 -8.99 -17.12
N ALA A 378 -7.45 -8.59 -17.57
CA ALA A 378 -6.84 -7.32 -17.19
C ALA A 378 -7.72 -6.13 -17.56
N ARG A 379 -8.23 -6.06 -18.81
CA ARG A 379 -9.15 -4.99 -19.24
C ARG A 379 -10.44 -4.95 -18.42
N ARG A 380 -10.97 -6.11 -18.07
CA ARG A 380 -12.16 -6.21 -17.21
C ARG A 380 -11.86 -5.70 -15.80
N ALA A 381 -10.72 -6.08 -15.23
CA ALA A 381 -10.30 -5.61 -13.91
C ALA A 381 -10.15 -4.08 -13.87
N VAL A 382 -9.53 -3.47 -14.90
CA VAL A 382 -9.45 -2.00 -15.06
C VAL A 382 -10.85 -1.38 -15.16
N GLY A 383 -11.73 -1.92 -15.99
CA GLY A 383 -13.09 -1.41 -16.16
C GLY A 383 -13.91 -1.46 -14.86
N VAL A 384 -13.79 -2.56 -14.10
CA VAL A 384 -14.42 -2.68 -12.77
C VAL A 384 -13.82 -1.69 -11.78
N ALA A 385 -12.49 -1.53 -11.76
CA ALA A 385 -11.81 -0.56 -10.90
C ALA A 385 -12.28 0.88 -11.18
N MET A 386 -12.50 1.24 -12.45
CA MET A 386 -13.08 2.56 -12.81
C MET A 386 -14.51 2.71 -12.27
N CYS A 387 -15.35 1.69 -12.40
CA CYS A 387 -16.71 1.73 -11.85
C CYS A 387 -16.71 1.86 -10.32
N ILE A 388 -15.84 1.10 -9.64
CA ILE A 388 -15.67 1.18 -8.18
C ILE A 388 -15.18 2.58 -7.79
N SER A 389 -14.23 3.16 -8.53
CA SER A 389 -13.71 4.51 -8.27
C SER A 389 -14.80 5.58 -8.32
N VAL A 390 -15.64 5.55 -9.35
CA VAL A 390 -16.77 6.49 -9.48
C VAL A 390 -17.79 6.28 -8.37
N LEU A 391 -18.14 5.03 -8.07
CA LEU A 391 -19.08 4.72 -6.98
C LEU A 391 -18.53 5.14 -5.62
N LEU A 392 -17.27 4.79 -5.34
CA LEU A 392 -16.60 5.12 -4.08
C LEU A 392 -16.51 6.64 -3.88
N SER A 393 -16.12 7.39 -4.93
CA SER A 393 -16.05 8.85 -4.85
C SER A 393 -17.42 9.47 -4.57
N ALA A 394 -18.48 8.95 -5.19
CA ALA A 394 -19.85 9.40 -4.93
C ALA A 394 -20.32 9.07 -3.49
N LEU A 395 -20.00 7.87 -2.99
CA LEU A 395 -20.31 7.45 -1.62
C LEU A 395 -19.57 8.31 -0.59
N ILE A 396 -18.27 8.56 -0.81
CA ILE A 396 -17.47 9.41 0.08
C ILE A 396 -17.99 10.85 0.06
N ALA A 397 -18.27 11.38 -1.13
CA ALA A 397 -18.83 12.74 -1.26
C ALA A 397 -20.18 12.87 -0.53
N LEU A 398 -21.06 11.89 -0.69
CA LEU A 398 -22.34 11.82 0.00
C LEU A 398 -22.17 11.70 1.52
N PHE A 399 -21.26 10.83 1.96
CA PHE A 399 -20.92 10.67 3.38
C PHE A 399 -20.42 11.98 3.99
N LEU A 400 -19.46 12.65 3.33
CA LEU A 400 -18.96 13.94 3.79
C LEU A 400 -20.03 15.02 3.83
N LEU A 401 -20.96 15.02 2.86
CA LEU A 401 -22.08 15.95 2.84
C LEU A 401 -22.98 15.81 4.07
N PHE A 402 -23.26 14.56 4.49
CA PHE A 402 -24.12 14.30 5.65
C PHE A 402 -23.39 14.50 6.99
N ILE A 403 -22.09 14.14 7.07
CA ILE A 403 -21.37 14.16 8.34
C ILE A 403 -20.64 15.49 8.61
N ARG A 404 -20.63 16.43 7.65
CA ARG A 404 -19.82 17.66 7.69
C ARG A 404 -20.01 18.46 8.99
N ASP A 405 -21.24 18.71 9.40
CA ASP A 405 -21.53 19.53 10.58
C ASP A 405 -21.15 18.80 11.87
N PHE A 406 -21.30 17.48 11.90
CA PHE A 406 -20.80 16.63 13.00
C PHE A 406 -19.26 16.67 13.07
N LEU A 407 -18.56 16.53 11.94
CA LEU A 407 -17.10 16.61 11.89
C LEU A 407 -16.58 17.96 12.39
N ILE A 408 -17.20 19.06 11.93
CA ILE A 408 -16.85 20.39 12.37
C ILE A 408 -17.00 20.49 13.89
N LEU A 409 -18.16 20.10 14.44
CA LEU A 409 -18.41 20.14 15.88
C LEU A 409 -17.44 19.23 16.66
N PHE A 410 -17.14 18.05 16.14
CA PHE A 410 -16.24 17.08 16.78
C PHE A 410 -14.81 17.63 16.92
N PHE A 411 -14.29 18.28 15.87
CA PHE A 411 -12.90 18.79 15.88
C PHE A 411 -12.77 20.18 16.53
N THR A 412 -13.77 21.08 16.36
CA THR A 412 -13.65 22.46 16.85
C THR A 412 -14.33 22.67 18.20
N GLY A 413 -15.26 21.77 18.58
CA GLY A 413 -16.13 21.99 19.74
C GLY A 413 -16.93 23.29 19.60
N ALA A 414 -17.31 23.88 20.75
CA ALA A 414 -17.96 25.19 20.81
C ALA A 414 -16.96 26.36 20.97
N SER A 415 -15.66 26.06 21.06
CA SER A 415 -14.62 27.01 21.50
C SER A 415 -13.90 27.74 20.36
N ALA A 416 -14.05 27.31 19.10
CA ALA A 416 -13.31 27.86 17.96
C ALA A 416 -14.23 28.20 16.77
N PRO A 417 -15.12 29.23 16.88
CA PRO A 417 -16.08 29.55 15.84
C PRO A 417 -15.45 29.97 14.50
N ASP A 418 -14.32 30.66 14.51
CA ASP A 418 -13.62 31.10 13.30
C ASP A 418 -13.05 29.91 12.52
N VAL A 419 -12.46 28.94 13.21
CA VAL A 419 -11.98 27.68 12.60
C VAL A 419 -13.16 26.90 12.02
N ALA A 420 -14.26 26.77 12.76
CA ALA A 420 -15.48 26.09 12.30
C ALA A 420 -16.06 26.74 11.04
N ALA A 421 -16.10 28.07 10.97
CA ALA A 421 -16.58 28.80 9.80
C ALA A 421 -15.68 28.54 8.58
N LEU A 422 -14.35 28.56 8.76
CA LEU A 422 -13.42 28.31 7.68
C LEU A 422 -13.48 26.83 7.19
N VAL A 423 -13.52 25.85 8.09
CA VAL A 423 -13.69 24.43 7.72
C VAL A 423 -15.01 24.23 6.95
N ARG A 424 -16.11 24.87 7.41
CA ARG A 424 -17.38 24.81 6.70
C ARG A 424 -17.30 25.36 5.28
N SER A 425 -16.50 26.40 5.03
CA SER A 425 -16.28 26.96 3.70
C SER A 425 -15.40 26.07 2.82
N LEU A 426 -14.48 25.28 3.40
CA LEU A 426 -13.59 24.37 2.68
C LEU A 426 -14.27 23.02 2.35
N MET A 427 -15.24 22.56 3.14
CA MET A 427 -15.93 21.28 2.94
C MET A 427 -16.54 21.08 1.54
N PRO A 428 -17.20 22.05 0.90
CA PRO A 428 -17.69 21.87 -0.47
C PRO A 428 -16.57 21.56 -1.47
N PHE A 429 -15.41 22.19 -1.33
CA PHE A 429 -14.23 21.91 -2.19
C PHE A 429 -13.71 20.50 -1.98
N LEU A 430 -13.64 20.01 -0.72
CA LEU A 430 -13.27 18.64 -0.42
C LEU A 430 -14.26 17.63 -1.02
N ILE A 431 -15.55 17.89 -0.94
CA ILE A 431 -16.60 17.03 -1.49
C ILE A 431 -16.47 16.95 -3.03
N VAL A 432 -16.34 18.11 -3.68
CA VAL A 432 -16.22 18.17 -5.15
C VAL A 432 -14.88 17.58 -5.65
N SER A 433 -13.82 17.64 -4.85
CA SER A 433 -12.52 17.09 -5.23
C SER A 433 -12.42 15.54 -5.15
N GLN A 434 -13.40 14.84 -4.53
CA GLN A 434 -13.34 13.40 -4.34
C GLN A 434 -13.14 12.60 -5.64
N PRO A 435 -13.82 12.87 -6.77
CA PRO A 435 -13.52 12.18 -8.03
C PRO A 435 -12.09 12.40 -8.51
N GLY A 436 -11.54 13.61 -8.31
CA GLY A 436 -10.16 13.95 -8.65
C GLY A 436 -9.11 13.27 -7.76
N LEU A 437 -9.49 12.82 -6.56
CA LEU A 437 -8.64 12.04 -5.67
C LEU A 437 -8.78 10.53 -5.92
N CYS A 438 -10.01 10.02 -5.96
CA CYS A 438 -10.28 8.58 -6.06
C CYS A 438 -9.88 8.01 -7.43
N LEU A 439 -10.20 8.70 -8.53
CA LEU A 439 -10.00 8.17 -9.87
C LEU A 439 -8.50 8.00 -10.21
N PRO A 440 -7.63 9.01 -10.04
CA PRO A 440 -6.19 8.83 -10.29
C PRO A 440 -5.56 7.77 -9.39
N THR A 441 -5.92 7.72 -8.10
CA THR A 441 -5.33 6.78 -7.13
C THR A 441 -5.68 5.32 -7.48
N ILE A 442 -6.92 5.03 -7.86
CA ILE A 442 -7.31 3.68 -8.28
C ILE A 442 -6.70 3.35 -9.65
N LEU A 443 -6.65 4.31 -10.57
CA LEU A 443 -6.06 4.11 -11.89
C LEU A 443 -4.53 3.95 -11.84
N SER A 444 -3.83 4.64 -10.92
CA SER A 444 -2.38 4.45 -10.75
C SER A 444 -2.03 3.00 -10.43
N GLY A 445 -2.88 2.31 -9.67
CA GLY A 445 -2.75 0.87 -9.44
C GLY A 445 -2.95 0.00 -10.69
N THR A 446 -3.49 0.56 -11.79
CA THR A 446 -3.72 -0.18 -13.06
C THR A 446 -2.74 0.17 -14.17
N THR A 447 -1.89 1.20 -13.98
CA THR A 447 -0.83 1.58 -14.92
C THR A 447 0.42 0.75 -14.67
N ILE A 448 0.44 -0.45 -15.22
CA ILE A 448 1.51 -1.45 -15.07
C ILE A 448 2.22 -1.66 -16.40
#